data_2254ea56226528f2ce699445695b2413
#
_entry.id   2254ea56226528f2ce699445695b2413
#
_cell.length_a   1.000
_cell.length_b   1.000
_cell.length_c   1.000
_cell.angle_alpha   90.00
_cell.angle_beta   90.00
_cell.angle_gamma   90.00
#
_symmetry.space_group_name_H-M   'P 1'
#
loop_
_entity.id
_entity.type
_entity.pdbx_description
1 polymer ?
#
loop_
_entity_poly.entity_id
_entity_poly.type
_entity_poly.pdbx_seq_one_letter_code
_entity_poly.pdbx_strand_id
1 'polypeptide(L)'
;AAVLNDWPLMKHVDGFVVPKLTLRNLGAWEQAVTNPELFLMPTLETADVFNPVAMVELGQALKANLNHRIIALRIGGNDLMGGLGLRRNLATTLYSTPMGYVIPMLAGVMGSQGFALTAPVFEQLASPNLLGEELELDIAHGLVGKTAIHPSQISIIQDTLRVSLEDLNSAKLI
;
A
#
# COMPACT_ATOMS: atom_id res chain seq x y z
N ALA A 1 -21.31 -1.67 -8.83
CA ALA A 1 -21.70 -1.02 -7.57
C ALA A 1 -22.93 -1.70 -6.97
N ALA A 2 -24.09 -1.68 -7.63
CA ALA A 2 -25.31 -2.31 -7.10
C ALA A 2 -25.10 -3.78 -6.67
N VAL A 3 -24.41 -4.57 -7.49
CA VAL A 3 -24.12 -5.98 -7.20
C VAL A 3 -23.36 -6.20 -5.88
N LEU A 4 -22.47 -5.28 -5.51
CA LEU A 4 -21.72 -5.40 -4.26
C LEU A 4 -22.57 -5.06 -3.02
N ASN A 5 -23.46 -4.07 -3.14
CA ASN A 5 -24.27 -3.64 -2.00
C ASN A 5 -25.37 -4.65 -1.64
N ASP A 6 -25.88 -5.39 -2.63
CA ASP A 6 -27.00 -6.34 -2.47
C ASP A 6 -26.54 -7.80 -2.35
N TRP A 7 -25.25 -8.06 -2.36
CA TRP A 7 -24.73 -9.42 -2.29
C TRP A 7 -24.88 -10.01 -0.87
N PRO A 8 -25.54 -11.16 -0.70
CA PRO A 8 -25.86 -11.72 0.62
C PRO A 8 -24.63 -12.01 1.50
N LEU A 9 -23.46 -12.21 0.88
CA LEU A 9 -22.20 -12.47 1.61
C LEU A 9 -21.48 -11.20 2.07
N MET A 10 -21.98 -10.00 1.75
CA MET A 10 -21.36 -8.74 2.17
C MET A 10 -21.21 -8.60 3.69
N LYS A 11 -22.09 -9.23 4.47
CA LYS A 11 -21.97 -9.28 5.94
C LYS A 11 -20.70 -9.97 6.46
N HIS A 12 -19.95 -10.66 5.60
CA HIS A 12 -18.68 -11.33 5.91
C HIS A 12 -17.47 -10.61 5.28
N VAL A 13 -17.67 -9.41 4.73
CA VAL A 13 -16.62 -8.61 4.07
C VAL A 13 -16.37 -7.37 4.91
N ASP A 14 -15.14 -7.21 5.39
CA ASP A 14 -14.74 -6.06 6.20
C ASP A 14 -14.38 -4.84 5.34
N GLY A 15 -14.06 -5.04 4.07
CA GLY A 15 -13.69 -3.95 3.18
C GLY A 15 -13.21 -4.40 1.80
N PHE A 16 -12.75 -3.42 1.02
CA PHE A 16 -12.30 -3.64 -0.36
C PHE A 16 -10.91 -3.07 -0.61
N VAL A 17 -10.11 -3.83 -1.36
CA VAL A 17 -8.96 -3.28 -2.06
C VAL A 17 -9.48 -2.55 -3.31
N VAL A 18 -9.16 -1.27 -3.43
CA VAL A 18 -9.62 -0.39 -4.51
C VAL A 18 -8.51 -0.22 -5.53
N PRO A 19 -8.56 -0.92 -6.67
CA PRO A 19 -7.50 -0.83 -7.66
C PRO A 19 -7.54 0.51 -8.40
N LYS A 20 -6.36 0.97 -8.85
CA LYS A 20 -6.17 2.10 -9.77
C LYS A 20 -6.92 3.37 -9.34
N LEU A 21 -6.90 3.64 -8.01
CA LEU A 21 -7.56 4.83 -7.49
C LEU A 21 -6.83 6.09 -7.97
N THR A 22 -7.61 7.05 -8.43
CA THR A 22 -7.18 8.39 -8.85
C THR A 22 -8.19 9.43 -8.38
N LEU A 23 -7.80 10.69 -8.36
CA LEU A 23 -8.74 11.79 -8.07
C LEU A 23 -9.94 11.78 -9.03
N ARG A 24 -9.74 11.36 -10.28
CA ARG A 24 -10.79 11.33 -11.32
C ARG A 24 -11.87 10.27 -11.06
N ASN A 25 -11.51 9.13 -10.45
CA ASN A 25 -12.45 8.03 -10.22
C ASN A 25 -12.89 7.89 -8.76
N LEU A 26 -12.39 8.74 -7.86
CA LEU A 26 -12.72 8.73 -6.43
C LEU A 26 -14.24 8.78 -6.21
N GLY A 27 -14.94 9.74 -6.81
CA GLY A 27 -16.39 9.87 -6.66
C GLY A 27 -17.19 8.64 -7.14
N ALA A 28 -16.70 7.93 -8.15
CA ALA A 28 -17.31 6.68 -8.59
C ALA A 28 -17.14 5.57 -7.54
N TRP A 29 -16.02 5.50 -6.83
CA TRP A 29 -15.81 4.57 -5.73
C TRP A 29 -16.66 4.91 -4.52
N GLU A 30 -16.80 6.19 -4.17
CA GLU A 30 -17.69 6.66 -3.10
C GLU A 30 -19.14 6.22 -3.36
N GLN A 31 -19.60 6.38 -4.60
CA GLN A 31 -20.93 5.92 -5.01
C GLN A 31 -21.07 4.40 -5.07
N ALA A 32 -19.98 3.69 -5.35
CA ALA A 32 -19.99 2.23 -5.46
C ALA A 32 -20.02 1.52 -4.11
N VAL A 33 -19.35 2.07 -3.09
CA VAL A 33 -19.22 1.45 -1.77
C VAL A 33 -19.93 2.36 -0.75
N THR A 34 -21.24 2.30 -0.75
CA THR A 34 -22.11 3.17 0.07
C THR A 34 -22.16 2.76 1.54
N ASN A 35 -21.92 1.48 1.89
CA ASN A 35 -21.92 1.06 3.29
C ASN A 35 -20.73 1.69 4.03
N PRO A 36 -20.98 2.55 5.05
CA PRO A 36 -19.92 3.27 5.77
C PRO A 36 -19.05 2.38 6.66
N GLU A 37 -19.53 1.20 7.02
CA GLU A 37 -18.80 0.24 7.87
C GLU A 37 -17.69 -0.51 7.11
N LEU A 38 -17.70 -0.48 5.76
CA LEU A 38 -16.69 -1.16 4.96
C LEU A 38 -15.42 -0.34 4.84
N PHE A 39 -14.30 -0.94 5.20
CA PHE A 39 -12.98 -0.36 5.02
C PHE A 39 -12.55 -0.34 3.56
N LEU A 40 -11.63 0.55 3.24
CA LEU A 40 -11.04 0.68 1.91
C LEU A 40 -9.51 0.63 1.99
N MET A 41 -8.92 -0.04 1.02
CA MET A 41 -7.47 -0.10 0.83
C MET A 41 -7.12 0.29 -0.61
N PRO A 42 -7.04 1.60 -0.90
CA PRO A 42 -6.75 2.10 -2.24
C PRO A 42 -5.35 1.70 -2.71
N THR A 43 -5.23 1.36 -4.00
CA THR A 43 -3.96 1.05 -4.64
C THR A 43 -3.51 2.19 -5.53
N LEU A 44 -2.33 2.74 -5.22
CA LEU A 44 -1.64 3.79 -5.96
C LEU A 44 -0.76 3.12 -7.03
N GLU A 45 -1.27 3.05 -8.25
CA GLU A 45 -0.65 2.26 -9.32
C GLU A 45 -0.87 2.82 -10.73
N THR A 46 -1.26 4.09 -10.80
CA THR A 46 -1.46 4.81 -12.07
C THR A 46 -0.33 5.81 -12.33
N ALA A 47 -0.25 6.33 -13.57
CA ALA A 47 0.76 7.32 -13.94
C ALA A 47 0.73 8.60 -13.07
N ASP A 48 -0.41 8.92 -12.45
CA ASP A 48 -0.55 10.07 -11.56
C ASP A 48 0.41 9.99 -10.35
N VAL A 49 0.83 8.77 -9.96
CA VAL A 49 1.79 8.50 -8.87
C VAL A 49 3.14 9.20 -9.09
N PHE A 50 3.56 9.38 -10.34
CA PHE A 50 4.82 10.05 -10.65
C PHE A 50 4.76 11.58 -10.51
N ASN A 51 3.58 12.14 -10.19
CA ASN A 51 3.38 13.56 -9.94
C ASN A 51 3.08 13.81 -8.45
N PRO A 52 4.03 14.33 -7.65
CA PRO A 52 3.81 14.59 -6.23
C PRO A 52 2.63 15.53 -5.96
N VAL A 53 2.36 16.50 -6.84
CA VAL A 53 1.22 17.43 -6.68
C VAL A 53 -0.10 16.68 -6.80
N ALA A 54 -0.23 15.80 -7.80
CA ALA A 54 -1.42 14.95 -7.93
C ALA A 54 -1.63 14.04 -6.71
N MET A 55 -0.54 13.57 -6.09
CA MET A 55 -0.62 12.78 -4.85
C MET A 55 -1.03 13.61 -3.65
N VAL A 56 -0.59 14.86 -3.54
CA VAL A 56 -1.07 15.79 -2.51
C VAL A 56 -2.58 16.02 -2.64
N GLU A 57 -3.05 16.32 -3.84
CA GLU A 57 -4.47 16.56 -4.13
C GLU A 57 -5.32 15.31 -3.85
N LEU A 58 -4.86 14.13 -4.26
CA LEU A 58 -5.53 12.86 -3.97
C LEU A 58 -5.63 12.62 -2.47
N GLY A 59 -4.53 12.81 -1.74
CA GLY A 59 -4.50 12.62 -0.28
C GLY A 59 -5.46 13.57 0.44
N GLN A 60 -5.52 14.84 0.04
CA GLN A 60 -6.47 15.82 0.58
C GLN A 60 -7.93 15.38 0.34
N ALA A 61 -8.24 14.92 -0.87
CA ALA A 61 -9.58 14.44 -1.22
C ALA A 61 -9.95 13.17 -0.43
N LEU A 62 -9.03 12.22 -0.29
CA LEU A 62 -9.23 11.02 0.53
C LEU A 62 -9.47 11.37 2.00
N LYS A 63 -8.71 12.32 2.54
CA LYS A 63 -8.86 12.78 3.92
C LYS A 63 -10.20 13.46 4.16
N ALA A 64 -10.67 14.27 3.21
CA ALA A 64 -11.94 14.97 3.31
C ALA A 64 -13.14 14.02 3.26
N ASN A 65 -13.09 12.99 2.42
CA ASN A 65 -14.26 12.19 2.09
C ASN A 65 -14.28 10.80 2.74
N LEU A 66 -13.12 10.16 2.90
CA LEU A 66 -13.02 8.73 3.23
C LEU A 66 -12.05 8.41 4.38
N ASN A 67 -11.47 9.41 5.05
CA ASN A 67 -10.37 9.20 6.00
C ASN A 67 -10.62 8.08 7.03
N HIS A 68 -11.81 8.06 7.61
CA HIS A 68 -12.21 7.08 8.64
C HIS A 68 -12.36 5.65 8.12
N ARG A 69 -12.37 5.45 6.80
CA ARG A 69 -12.54 4.15 6.15
C ARG A 69 -11.25 3.59 5.55
N ILE A 70 -10.21 4.43 5.42
CA ILE A 70 -8.95 3.99 4.80
C ILE A 70 -8.04 3.40 5.88
N ILE A 71 -7.78 2.09 5.77
CA ILE A 71 -6.87 1.38 6.68
C ILE A 71 -5.41 1.55 6.28
N ALA A 72 -5.12 1.56 4.99
CA ALA A 72 -3.80 1.86 4.42
C ALA A 72 -3.92 2.13 2.92
N LEU A 73 -2.91 2.77 2.34
CA LEU A 73 -2.74 2.91 0.89
C LEU A 73 -1.74 1.86 0.41
N ARG A 74 -2.06 1.13 -0.65
CA ARG A 74 -1.15 0.16 -1.27
C ARG A 74 -0.35 0.81 -2.38
N ILE A 75 0.92 0.46 -2.48
CA ILE A 75 1.75 0.85 -3.64
C ILE A 75 1.75 -0.32 -4.63
N GLY A 76 1.20 -0.10 -5.84
CA GLY A 76 1.09 -1.10 -6.89
C GLY A 76 2.34 -1.14 -7.79
N GLY A 77 3.46 -1.65 -7.25
CA GLY A 77 4.77 -1.58 -7.89
C GLY A 77 4.83 -2.19 -9.30
N ASN A 78 4.08 -3.25 -9.56
CA ASN A 78 4.09 -3.93 -10.87
C ASN A 78 3.49 -3.06 -11.97
N ASP A 79 2.33 -2.45 -11.71
CA ASP A 79 1.72 -1.52 -12.67
C ASP A 79 2.59 -0.28 -12.89
N LEU A 80 3.20 0.24 -11.82
CA LEU A 80 4.10 1.40 -11.92
C LEU A 80 5.35 1.08 -12.73
N MET A 81 6.02 -0.05 -12.45
CA MET A 81 7.17 -0.50 -13.24
C MET A 81 6.79 -0.78 -14.69
N GLY A 82 5.65 -1.44 -14.91
CA GLY A 82 5.12 -1.69 -16.25
C GLY A 82 4.89 -0.41 -17.04
N GLY A 83 4.35 0.63 -16.39
CA GLY A 83 4.18 1.97 -16.96
C GLY A 83 5.50 2.65 -17.35
N LEU A 84 6.60 2.32 -16.68
CA LEU A 84 7.95 2.79 -17.00
C LEU A 84 8.69 1.87 -17.98
N GLY A 85 8.09 0.77 -18.43
CA GLY A 85 8.76 -0.23 -19.27
C GLY A 85 9.85 -1.02 -18.52
N LEU A 86 9.80 -1.05 -17.20
CA LEU A 86 10.78 -1.71 -16.35
C LEU A 86 10.36 -3.12 -15.96
N ARG A 87 11.34 -3.96 -15.70
CA ARG A 87 11.18 -5.27 -15.10
C ARG A 87 11.97 -5.33 -13.80
N ARG A 88 11.47 -6.08 -12.82
CA ARG A 88 12.17 -6.31 -11.58
C ARG A 88 13.49 -7.05 -11.86
N ASN A 89 14.58 -6.55 -11.30
CA ASN A 89 15.87 -7.23 -11.32
C ASN A 89 15.82 -8.43 -10.35
N LEU A 90 16.47 -9.54 -10.73
CA LEU A 90 16.51 -10.76 -9.92
C LEU A 90 17.53 -10.70 -8.77
N ALA A 91 18.46 -9.77 -8.83
CA ALA A 91 19.59 -9.68 -7.90
C ALA A 91 19.54 -8.43 -6.98
N THR A 92 18.58 -7.53 -7.18
CA THR A 92 18.49 -6.29 -6.41
C THR A 92 17.06 -6.02 -5.98
N THR A 93 16.91 -5.27 -4.87
CA THR A 93 15.61 -4.83 -4.39
C THR A 93 14.96 -3.82 -5.34
N LEU A 94 13.67 -3.60 -5.17
CA LEU A 94 12.91 -2.61 -5.94
C LEU A 94 13.47 -1.19 -5.75
N TYR A 95 14.08 -0.93 -4.59
CA TYR A 95 14.69 0.36 -4.25
C TYR A 95 15.91 0.73 -5.09
N SER A 96 16.55 -0.24 -5.76
CA SER A 96 17.63 0.00 -6.73
C SER A 96 17.14 0.46 -8.12
N THR A 97 15.84 0.62 -8.29
CA THR A 97 15.17 1.08 -9.52
C THR A 97 14.60 2.49 -9.31
N PRO A 98 13.99 3.14 -10.31
CA PRO A 98 13.25 4.39 -10.11
C PRO A 98 12.18 4.32 -9.02
N MET A 99 11.72 3.12 -8.64
CA MET A 99 10.82 2.95 -7.50
C MET A 99 11.47 3.34 -6.16
N GLY A 100 12.81 3.32 -6.06
CA GLY A 100 13.55 3.84 -4.91
C GLY A 100 13.42 5.35 -4.71
N TYR A 101 12.92 6.10 -5.69
CA TYR A 101 12.46 7.49 -5.53
C TYR A 101 10.94 7.54 -5.26
N VAL A 102 10.16 6.76 -5.96
CA VAL A 102 8.69 6.80 -5.91
C VAL A 102 8.16 6.38 -4.53
N ILE A 103 8.70 5.29 -3.97
CA ILE A 103 8.25 4.78 -2.66
C ILE A 103 8.49 5.79 -1.54
N PRO A 104 9.71 6.32 -1.33
CA PRO A 104 9.95 7.35 -0.31
C PRO A 104 9.13 8.63 -0.53
N MET A 105 8.96 9.05 -1.77
CA MET A 105 8.13 10.21 -2.10
C MET A 105 6.68 9.98 -1.66
N LEU A 106 6.09 8.82 -1.99
CA LEU A 106 4.73 8.48 -1.55
C LEU A 106 4.63 8.37 -0.02
N ALA A 107 5.62 7.77 0.64
CA ALA A 107 5.67 7.70 2.10
C ALA A 107 5.67 9.10 2.72
N GLY A 108 6.47 10.02 2.20
CA GLY A 108 6.49 11.42 2.65
C GLY A 108 5.19 12.16 2.39
N VAL A 109 4.69 12.10 1.16
CA VAL A 109 3.49 12.87 0.74
C VAL A 109 2.22 12.36 1.42
N MET A 110 1.99 11.05 1.42
CA MET A 110 0.78 10.47 2.02
C MET A 110 0.90 10.32 3.53
N GLY A 111 2.09 9.97 4.04
CA GLY A 111 2.35 9.88 5.47
C GLY A 111 2.17 11.22 6.19
N SER A 112 2.61 12.33 5.59
CA SER A 112 2.38 13.68 6.15
C SER A 112 0.90 14.06 6.24
N GLN A 113 0.04 13.39 5.49
CA GLN A 113 -1.42 13.56 5.55
C GLN A 113 -2.10 12.57 6.50
N GLY A 114 -1.33 11.70 7.15
CA GLY A 114 -1.81 10.75 8.15
C GLY A 114 -2.19 9.37 7.60
N PHE A 115 -1.84 9.03 6.35
CA PHE A 115 -2.09 7.71 5.79
C PHE A 115 -0.93 6.76 6.06
N ALA A 116 -1.24 5.54 6.49
CA ALA A 116 -0.32 4.42 6.46
C ALA A 116 -0.19 3.88 5.02
N LEU A 117 1.01 3.42 4.64
CA LEU A 117 1.25 2.82 3.33
C LEU A 117 1.78 1.40 3.46
N THR A 118 1.41 0.54 2.50
CA THR A 118 1.97 -0.80 2.36
C THR A 118 2.83 -0.92 1.11
N ALA A 119 3.91 -1.70 1.24
CA ALA A 119 4.91 -1.90 0.21
C ALA A 119 4.38 -2.69 -1.01
N PRO A 120 5.03 -2.52 -2.17
CA PRO A 120 4.80 -3.37 -3.33
C PRO A 120 4.98 -4.86 -3.02
N VAL A 121 4.27 -5.71 -3.76
CA VAL A 121 4.47 -7.16 -3.72
C VAL A 121 5.88 -7.56 -4.14
N PHE A 122 6.30 -8.76 -3.75
CA PHE A 122 7.60 -9.32 -4.12
C PHE A 122 7.40 -10.62 -4.90
N GLU A 123 7.78 -10.65 -6.19
CA GLU A 123 7.43 -11.73 -7.12
C GLU A 123 8.45 -12.88 -7.17
N GLN A 124 9.65 -12.67 -6.64
CA GLN A 124 10.76 -13.63 -6.75
C GLN A 124 10.70 -14.66 -5.62
N LEU A 125 9.79 -15.63 -5.73
CA LEU A 125 9.55 -16.63 -4.69
C LEU A 125 10.79 -17.45 -4.32
N ALA A 126 11.74 -17.59 -5.26
CA ALA A 126 13.00 -18.32 -5.04
C ALA A 126 14.07 -17.50 -4.27
N SER A 127 13.80 -16.24 -3.93
CA SER A 127 14.78 -15.32 -3.35
C SER A 127 14.33 -14.79 -1.97
N PRO A 128 14.21 -15.66 -0.94
CA PRO A 128 13.73 -15.25 0.39
C PRO A 128 14.65 -14.22 1.08
N ASN A 129 15.97 -14.32 0.86
CA ASN A 129 16.91 -13.35 1.43
C ASN A 129 16.70 -11.94 0.84
N LEU A 130 16.50 -11.85 -0.47
CA LEU A 130 16.23 -10.57 -1.13
C LEU A 130 14.88 -9.98 -0.69
N LEU A 131 13.88 -10.83 -0.39
CA LEU A 131 12.64 -10.38 0.24
C LEU A 131 12.92 -9.76 1.62
N GLY A 132 13.77 -10.40 2.43
CA GLY A 132 14.18 -9.86 3.73
C GLY A 132 14.85 -8.49 3.60
N GLU A 133 15.83 -8.36 2.70
CA GLU A 133 16.50 -7.09 2.42
C GLU A 133 15.52 -5.99 1.96
N GLU A 134 14.54 -6.33 1.12
CA GLU A 134 13.52 -5.38 0.66
C GLU A 134 12.58 -4.97 1.80
N LEU A 135 12.21 -5.88 2.70
CA LEU A 135 11.39 -5.59 3.88
C LEU A 135 12.08 -4.65 4.86
N GLU A 136 13.39 -4.80 5.08
CA GLU A 136 14.15 -3.85 5.92
C GLU A 136 14.12 -2.43 5.34
N LEU A 137 14.20 -2.31 4.01
CA LEU A 137 14.04 -1.04 3.33
C LEU A 137 12.60 -0.50 3.43
N ASP A 138 11.59 -1.37 3.30
CA ASP A 138 10.18 -1.00 3.49
C ASP A 138 9.97 -0.37 4.89
N ILE A 139 10.49 -1.01 5.92
CA ILE A 139 10.41 -0.52 7.31
C ILE A 139 11.15 0.82 7.47
N ALA A 140 12.37 0.90 6.93
CA ALA A 140 13.17 2.13 7.00
C ALA A 140 12.48 3.34 6.32
N HIS A 141 11.59 3.09 5.38
CA HIS A 141 10.77 4.12 4.72
C HIS A 141 9.38 4.31 5.37
N GLY A 142 9.11 3.65 6.50
CA GLY A 142 7.88 3.82 7.27
C GLY A 142 6.66 3.08 6.69
N LEU A 143 6.88 2.08 5.83
CA LEU A 143 5.80 1.25 5.33
C LEU A 143 5.37 0.23 6.40
N VAL A 144 4.05 0.07 6.58
CA VAL A 144 3.49 -0.69 7.70
C VAL A 144 3.16 -2.15 7.36
N GLY A 145 3.37 -2.56 6.12
CA GLY A 145 3.03 -3.92 5.67
C GLY A 145 3.43 -4.19 4.24
N LYS A 146 3.30 -5.45 3.85
CA LYS A 146 3.55 -5.94 2.49
C LYS A 146 2.56 -7.04 2.15
N THR A 147 1.99 -7.02 0.93
CA THR A 147 1.11 -8.09 0.48
C THR A 147 1.90 -9.34 0.12
N ALA A 148 1.66 -10.45 0.80
CA ALA A 148 2.16 -11.75 0.38
C ALA A 148 1.38 -12.24 -0.85
N ILE A 149 2.08 -12.70 -1.88
CA ILE A 149 1.49 -13.33 -3.07
C ILE A 149 1.66 -14.86 -3.06
N HIS A 150 2.36 -15.39 -2.07
CA HIS A 150 2.56 -16.82 -1.86
C HIS A 150 2.68 -17.14 -0.37
N PRO A 151 2.17 -18.28 0.13
CA PRO A 151 2.25 -18.64 1.54
C PRO A 151 3.67 -18.66 2.14
N SER A 152 4.68 -19.01 1.37
CA SER A 152 6.09 -19.00 1.81
C SER A 152 6.62 -17.63 2.23
N GLN A 153 5.95 -16.55 1.84
CA GLN A 153 6.35 -15.19 2.21
C GLN A 153 5.78 -14.74 3.56
N ILE A 154 4.72 -15.40 4.04
CA ILE A 154 3.95 -14.92 5.20
C ILE A 154 4.82 -14.84 6.45
N SER A 155 5.56 -15.91 6.78
CA SER A 155 6.42 -15.92 7.97
C SER A 155 7.52 -14.87 7.88
N ILE A 156 8.16 -14.73 6.72
CA ILE A 156 9.23 -13.75 6.51
C ILE A 156 8.69 -12.33 6.73
N ILE A 157 7.54 -12.01 6.11
CA ILE A 157 6.90 -10.69 6.24
C ILE A 157 6.49 -10.42 7.69
N GLN A 158 5.85 -11.39 8.35
CA GLN A 158 5.39 -11.22 9.73
C GLN A 158 6.55 -11.08 10.72
N ASP A 159 7.60 -11.88 10.57
CA ASP A 159 8.74 -11.86 11.48
C ASP A 159 9.55 -10.56 11.32
N THR A 160 9.74 -10.07 10.09
CA THR A 160 10.46 -8.81 9.84
C THR A 160 9.67 -7.59 10.31
N LEU A 161 8.34 -7.59 10.14
CA LEU A 161 7.48 -6.49 10.59
C LEU A 161 7.13 -6.53 12.08
N ARG A 162 7.58 -7.55 12.80
CA ARG A 162 7.34 -7.66 14.25
C ARG A 162 8.11 -6.59 15.01
N VAL A 163 7.42 -5.88 15.90
CA VAL A 163 8.05 -4.92 16.82
C VAL A 163 9.08 -5.64 17.69
N SER A 164 10.30 -5.13 17.73
CA SER A 164 11.36 -5.69 18.58
C SER A 164 11.04 -5.50 20.07
N LEU A 165 11.62 -6.35 20.92
CA LEU A 165 11.49 -6.18 22.38
C LEU A 165 12.14 -4.88 22.84
N GLU A 166 13.18 -4.42 22.17
CA GLU A 166 13.87 -3.17 22.45
C GLU A 166 12.95 -1.98 22.19
N ASP A 167 12.33 -1.93 20.98
CA ASP A 167 11.37 -0.88 20.62
C ASP A 167 10.17 -0.87 21.56
N LEU A 168 9.63 -2.08 21.87
CA LEU A 168 8.52 -2.20 22.80
C LEU A 168 8.87 -1.67 24.20
N ASN A 169 10.08 -1.99 24.70
CA ASN A 169 10.53 -1.49 26.00
C ASN A 169 10.79 0.00 25.98
N SER A 170 11.38 0.52 24.91
CA SER A 170 11.58 1.97 24.72
C SER A 170 10.26 2.74 24.71
N ALA A 171 9.25 2.22 23.99
CA ALA A 171 7.92 2.84 23.94
C ALA A 171 7.18 2.84 25.29
N LYS A 172 7.48 1.88 26.18
CA LYS A 172 6.89 1.83 27.55
C LYS A 172 7.50 2.86 28.52
N LEU A 173 8.62 3.48 28.15
CA LEU A 173 9.32 4.46 28.99
C LEU A 173 8.88 5.90 28.69
N ILE A 174 8.05 6.09 27.66
CA ILE A 174 7.45 7.39 27.26
C ILE A 174 6.04 7.51 27.86
#